data_b26477783fb142f39420e7eb64153867
#
_entry.id   b26477783fb142f39420e7eb64153867
#
_cell.length_a   1.000
_cell.length_b   1.000
_cell.length_c   1.000
_cell.angle_alpha   90.00
_cell.angle_beta   90.00
_cell.angle_gamma   90.00
#
_symmetry.space_group_name_H-M   'P 1'
#
loop_
_entity.id
_entity.type
_entity.pdbx_description
1 polymer ?
#
loop_
_entity_poly.entity_id
_entity_poly.type
_entity_poly.pdbx_seq_one_letter_code
_entity_poly.pdbx_strand_id
1 'polypeptide(L)'
;MCRFLDEKECWGRFVYPKINLPDVLMKQVKKASGKSVVFSTATDAYQPLEAKFGVTRACLELLAKVDCRVEILTKSALVVRDVDLITKFDGPTVGFSMSYHDERLRAAFEDDSAPIRARVDALRMFKQKGVATWIFMSPILPLVTNIDRIIEIAATIGCGLSMDFLNPYPRVLKSLAISYRKLGLNFDDAMRLLSNADFRKAQKLRAIEKANRIGVQLTCY
;
A
#
# COMPACT_ATOMS: atom_id res chain seq x y z
N MET A 1 3.50 17.43 9.36
CA MET A 1 2.51 17.30 10.43
C MET A 1 1.55 18.49 10.33
N CYS A 2 0.27 18.25 10.04
CA CYS A 2 -0.70 19.35 9.85
C CYS A 2 -0.98 20.04 11.19
N ARG A 3 -0.60 21.32 11.31
CA ARG A 3 -0.80 22.15 12.52
C ARG A 3 -2.26 22.59 12.76
N PHE A 4 -3.21 22.11 11.93
CA PHE A 4 -4.59 22.61 11.92
C PHE A 4 -5.64 21.62 12.42
N LEU A 5 -5.20 20.48 12.95
CA LEU A 5 -6.14 19.48 13.47
C LEU A 5 -6.29 19.65 14.97
N ASP A 6 -7.52 19.91 15.43
CA ASP A 6 -7.87 19.86 16.83
C ASP A 6 -7.56 18.43 17.35
N GLU A 7 -6.83 18.32 18.47
CA GLU A 7 -6.47 17.04 19.10
C GLU A 7 -7.70 16.18 19.48
N LYS A 8 -8.89 16.78 19.49
CA LYS A 8 -10.16 16.13 19.75
C LYS A 8 -10.71 15.33 18.56
N GLU A 9 -10.23 15.57 17.33
CA GLU A 9 -10.68 14.79 16.19
C GLU A 9 -10.03 13.39 16.17
N CYS A 10 -10.87 12.37 16.11
CA CYS A 10 -10.41 10.99 16.07
C CYS A 10 -9.77 10.68 14.72
N TRP A 11 -8.48 10.38 14.71
CA TRP A 11 -7.78 9.91 13.52
C TRP A 11 -8.54 8.76 12.84
N GLY A 12 -8.70 8.87 11.50
CA GLY A 12 -9.44 7.89 10.69
C GLY A 12 -10.93 8.20 10.51
N ARG A 13 -11.47 9.24 11.16
CA ARG A 13 -12.88 9.65 11.04
C ARG A 13 -13.11 10.87 10.16
N PHE A 14 -12.05 11.48 9.63
CA PHE A 14 -12.14 12.66 8.78
C PHE A 14 -11.09 12.60 7.68
N VAL A 15 -11.37 13.26 6.57
CA VAL A 15 -10.44 13.45 5.44
C VAL A 15 -10.55 14.88 4.95
N TYR A 16 -9.41 15.57 4.84
CA TYR A 16 -9.31 16.90 4.23
C TYR A 16 -8.61 16.77 2.87
N PRO A 17 -9.36 16.74 1.74
CA PRO A 17 -8.76 16.68 0.43
C PRO A 17 -8.01 17.97 0.10
N LYS A 18 -6.78 17.84 -0.36
CA LYS A 18 -5.93 18.98 -0.77
C LYS A 18 -6.31 19.44 -2.19
N ILE A 19 -7.51 20.00 -2.36
CA ILE A 19 -8.09 20.34 -3.66
C ILE A 19 -7.24 21.32 -4.48
N ASN A 20 -6.40 22.12 -3.83
CA ASN A 20 -5.47 23.07 -4.46
C ASN A 20 -4.11 22.45 -4.81
N LEU A 21 -3.91 21.15 -4.58
CA LEU A 21 -2.62 20.48 -4.83
C LEU A 21 -2.20 20.56 -6.32
N PRO A 22 -3.09 20.39 -7.30
CA PRO A 22 -2.73 20.55 -8.71
C PRO A 22 -2.21 21.95 -9.04
N ASP A 23 -2.79 23.02 -8.48
CA ASP A 23 -2.34 24.39 -8.70
C ASP A 23 -0.94 24.65 -8.11
N VAL A 24 -0.68 24.05 -6.93
CA VAL A 24 0.64 24.11 -6.29
C VAL A 24 1.66 23.33 -7.11
N LEU A 25 1.30 22.13 -7.57
CA LEU A 25 2.16 21.30 -8.40
C LEU A 25 2.48 21.95 -9.74
N MET A 26 1.51 22.56 -10.39
CA MET A 26 1.70 23.26 -11.66
C MET A 26 2.83 24.30 -11.61
N LYS A 27 2.96 25.02 -10.49
CA LYS A 27 4.04 26.00 -10.28
C LYS A 27 5.42 25.36 -10.11
N GLN A 28 5.46 24.07 -9.81
CA GLN A 28 6.69 23.36 -9.45
C GLN A 28 6.95 22.10 -10.30
N VAL A 29 6.07 21.78 -11.25
CA VAL A 29 6.09 20.51 -11.99
C VAL A 29 7.43 20.25 -12.68
N LYS A 30 8.10 21.28 -13.17
CA LYS A 30 9.44 21.19 -13.79
C LYS A 30 10.52 20.64 -12.84
N LYS A 31 10.32 20.75 -11.50
CA LYS A 31 11.25 20.18 -10.51
C LYS A 31 11.17 18.66 -10.44
N ALA A 32 10.14 18.05 -11.03
CA ALA A 32 9.98 16.59 -11.12
C ALA A 32 10.79 15.98 -12.27
N SER A 33 11.27 16.80 -13.23
CA SER A 33 12.04 16.31 -14.38
C SER A 33 13.28 15.51 -13.94
N GLY A 34 13.47 14.33 -14.53
CA GLY A 34 14.53 13.38 -14.20
C GLY A 34 14.40 12.68 -12.83
N LYS A 35 13.24 12.81 -12.16
CA LYS A 35 13.03 12.25 -10.80
C LYS A 35 11.92 11.23 -10.76
N SER A 36 11.91 10.44 -9.70
CA SER A 36 10.77 9.62 -9.32
C SER A 36 9.84 10.37 -8.37
N VAL A 37 8.55 10.36 -8.68
CA VAL A 37 7.48 10.93 -7.86
C VAL A 37 6.68 9.79 -7.24
N VAL A 38 6.71 9.71 -5.92
CA VAL A 38 6.02 8.65 -5.17
C VAL A 38 4.70 9.19 -4.63
N PHE A 39 3.61 8.45 -4.91
CA PHE A 39 2.28 8.73 -4.37
C PHE A 39 2.00 7.82 -3.16
N SER A 40 1.32 8.38 -2.15
CA SER A 40 0.82 7.63 -0.98
C SER A 40 1.87 7.21 0.07
N THR A 41 2.85 8.05 0.33
CA THR A 41 3.82 7.77 1.42
C THR A 41 3.23 7.94 2.82
N ALA A 42 2.22 8.81 2.99
CA ALA A 42 1.60 9.10 4.30
C ALA A 42 0.10 8.76 4.34
N THR A 43 -0.61 9.01 3.26
CA THR A 43 -2.03 8.72 3.09
C THR A 43 -2.27 8.17 1.70
N ASP A 44 -3.27 7.31 1.53
CA ASP A 44 -3.60 6.73 0.22
C ASP A 44 -4.09 7.84 -0.73
N ALA A 45 -3.49 7.95 -1.90
CA ALA A 45 -3.87 8.92 -2.94
C ALA A 45 -5.21 8.58 -3.61
N TYR A 46 -5.68 7.34 -3.48
CA TYR A 46 -6.93 6.84 -4.04
C TYR A 46 -7.99 6.55 -2.98
N GLN A 47 -8.02 7.36 -1.91
CA GLN A 47 -9.13 7.34 -0.96
C GLN A 47 -10.47 7.59 -1.66
N PRO A 48 -11.62 7.19 -1.08
CA PRO A 48 -12.93 7.33 -1.72
C PRO A 48 -13.23 8.74 -2.24
N LEU A 49 -12.76 9.79 -1.56
CA LEU A 49 -12.92 11.18 -2.00
C LEU A 49 -12.19 11.52 -3.30
N GLU A 50 -11.19 10.73 -3.69
CA GLU A 50 -10.51 10.89 -4.98
C GLU A 50 -11.47 10.64 -6.16
N ALA A 51 -12.48 9.78 -6.01
CA ALA A 51 -13.53 9.59 -7.02
C ALA A 51 -14.32 10.89 -7.29
N LYS A 52 -14.46 11.73 -6.26
CA LYS A 52 -15.22 12.99 -6.35
C LYS A 52 -14.34 14.16 -6.79
N PHE A 53 -13.14 14.29 -6.21
CA PHE A 53 -12.32 15.48 -6.37
C PHE A 53 -11.27 15.37 -7.49
N GLY A 54 -10.86 14.16 -7.88
CA GLY A 54 -9.92 13.95 -8.98
C GLY A 54 -8.53 14.56 -8.78
N VAL A 55 -8.13 14.80 -7.53
CA VAL A 55 -6.86 15.50 -7.22
C VAL A 55 -5.65 14.72 -7.70
N THR A 56 -5.64 13.42 -7.48
CA THR A 56 -4.55 12.53 -7.93
C THR A 56 -4.48 12.47 -9.44
N ARG A 57 -5.64 12.33 -10.12
CA ARG A 57 -5.71 12.35 -11.57
C ARG A 57 -5.17 13.67 -12.15
N ALA A 58 -5.60 14.82 -11.63
CA ALA A 58 -5.11 16.11 -12.07
C ALA A 58 -3.59 16.27 -11.85
N CYS A 59 -3.04 15.72 -10.76
CA CYS A 59 -1.59 15.70 -10.55
C CYS A 59 -0.88 14.82 -11.59
N LEU A 60 -1.41 13.65 -11.92
CA LEU A 60 -0.85 12.77 -12.95
C LEU A 60 -0.88 13.44 -14.32
N GLU A 61 -1.95 14.16 -14.68
CA GLU A 61 -2.06 14.94 -15.94
C GLU A 61 -0.98 16.03 -16.05
N LEU A 62 -0.63 16.66 -14.94
CA LEU A 62 0.46 17.65 -14.91
C LEU A 62 1.83 16.99 -15.03
N LEU A 63 2.05 15.91 -14.30
CA LEU A 63 3.32 15.18 -14.31
C LEU A 63 3.60 14.49 -15.65
N ALA A 64 2.56 14.06 -16.37
CA ALA A 64 2.71 13.49 -17.71
C ALA A 64 3.24 14.47 -18.78
N LYS A 65 3.35 15.76 -18.44
CA LYS A 65 3.93 16.80 -19.31
C LYS A 65 5.44 17.01 -19.12
N VAL A 66 6.05 16.29 -18.17
CA VAL A 66 7.47 16.37 -17.87
C VAL A 66 8.07 14.97 -17.82
N ASP A 67 9.36 14.87 -18.11
CA ASP A 67 10.08 13.61 -18.01
C ASP A 67 10.30 13.26 -16.54
N CYS A 68 9.42 12.39 -15.99
CA CYS A 68 9.55 11.89 -14.64
C CYS A 68 8.98 10.46 -14.54
N ARG A 69 9.40 9.71 -13.53
CA ARG A 69 8.82 8.42 -13.20
C ARG A 69 7.75 8.57 -12.12
N VAL A 70 6.77 7.69 -12.14
CA VAL A 70 5.76 7.65 -11.07
C VAL A 70 5.74 6.28 -10.41
N GLU A 71 5.63 6.32 -9.10
CA GLU A 71 5.43 5.15 -8.26
C GLU A 71 4.17 5.35 -7.41
N ILE A 72 3.24 4.43 -7.51
CA ILE A 72 1.95 4.52 -6.81
C ILE A 72 1.79 3.31 -5.91
N LEU A 73 1.58 3.55 -4.61
CA LEU A 73 1.20 2.53 -3.65
C LEU A 73 -0.21 2.82 -3.13
N THR A 74 -1.12 1.85 -3.20
CA THR A 74 -2.51 2.05 -2.79
C THR A 74 -3.14 0.77 -2.22
N LYS A 75 -4.26 0.92 -1.51
CA LYS A 75 -5.20 -0.16 -1.16
C LYS A 75 -6.48 -0.10 -1.99
N SER A 76 -6.58 0.86 -2.92
CA SER A 76 -7.80 1.17 -3.64
C SER A 76 -7.74 0.73 -5.11
N ALA A 77 -8.73 -0.05 -5.56
CA ALA A 77 -8.88 -0.40 -6.97
C ALA A 77 -9.25 0.81 -7.86
N LEU A 78 -9.57 1.97 -7.28
CA LEU A 78 -9.86 3.20 -8.01
C LEU A 78 -8.67 3.65 -8.90
N VAL A 79 -7.45 3.25 -8.58
CA VAL A 79 -6.25 3.53 -9.39
C VAL A 79 -6.39 3.05 -10.84
N VAL A 80 -7.23 2.03 -11.10
CA VAL A 80 -7.51 1.50 -12.44
C VAL A 80 -8.13 2.57 -13.36
N ARG A 81 -8.89 3.54 -12.79
CA ARG A 81 -9.43 4.70 -13.53
C ARG A 81 -8.36 5.46 -14.30
N ASP A 82 -7.17 5.53 -13.74
CA ASP A 82 -6.08 6.40 -14.25
C ASP A 82 -5.02 5.62 -15.06
N VAL A 83 -5.33 4.40 -15.49
CA VAL A 83 -4.43 3.57 -16.29
C VAL A 83 -4.00 4.28 -17.59
N ASP A 84 -4.89 5.07 -18.19
CA ASP A 84 -4.65 5.85 -19.40
C ASP A 84 -3.55 6.91 -19.22
N LEU A 85 -3.38 7.40 -18.02
CA LEU A 85 -2.32 8.37 -17.66
C LEU A 85 -1.05 7.63 -17.20
N ILE A 86 -1.20 6.63 -16.33
CA ILE A 86 -0.08 5.91 -15.73
C ILE A 86 0.78 5.24 -16.82
N THR A 87 0.17 4.71 -17.86
CA THR A 87 0.88 4.07 -18.98
C THR A 87 1.64 5.05 -19.89
N LYS A 88 1.48 6.36 -19.72
CA LYS A 88 2.25 7.38 -20.47
C LYS A 88 3.61 7.69 -19.89
N PHE A 89 3.86 7.30 -18.64
CA PHE A 89 5.15 7.55 -17.98
C PHE A 89 6.19 6.51 -18.42
N ASP A 90 7.46 6.89 -18.36
CA ASP A 90 8.56 5.95 -18.59
C ASP A 90 8.81 5.14 -17.30
N GLY A 91 8.68 3.81 -17.42
CA GLY A 91 8.90 2.88 -16.30
C GLY A 91 8.02 3.13 -15.06
N PRO A 92 6.69 3.30 -15.23
CA PRO A 92 5.81 3.54 -14.09
C PRO A 92 5.67 2.27 -13.25
N THR A 93 5.46 2.44 -11.94
CA THR A 93 5.23 1.32 -11.04
C THR A 93 3.94 1.48 -10.24
N VAL A 94 3.17 0.41 -10.10
CA VAL A 94 1.96 0.37 -9.29
C VAL A 94 2.03 -0.79 -8.31
N GLY A 95 1.97 -0.47 -7.02
CA GLY A 95 1.94 -1.41 -5.93
C GLY A 95 0.62 -1.40 -5.17
N PHE A 96 0.27 -2.55 -4.61
CA PHE A 96 -0.83 -2.65 -3.67
C PHE A 96 -0.35 -3.10 -2.29
N SER A 97 -0.71 -2.33 -1.25
CA SER A 97 -0.57 -2.81 0.12
C SER A 97 -1.48 -4.02 0.33
N MET A 98 -0.91 -5.15 0.76
CA MET A 98 -1.67 -6.38 1.00
C MET A 98 -1.01 -7.22 2.10
N SER A 99 -1.54 -7.14 3.32
CA SER A 99 -1.07 -7.88 4.50
C SER A 99 -1.92 -9.10 4.79
N TYR A 100 -3.02 -9.29 4.07
CA TYR A 100 -4.00 -10.35 4.29
C TYR A 100 -4.20 -11.16 3.03
N HIS A 101 -4.46 -12.46 3.19
CA HIS A 101 -4.68 -13.40 2.09
C HIS A 101 -6.15 -13.77 1.90
N ASP A 102 -7.01 -13.39 2.84
CA ASP A 102 -8.45 -13.61 2.77
C ASP A 102 -9.28 -12.41 3.24
N GLU A 103 -10.56 -12.36 2.83
CA GLU A 103 -11.46 -11.23 3.07
C GLU A 103 -11.88 -11.08 4.54
N ARG A 104 -11.91 -12.17 5.32
CA ARG A 104 -12.25 -12.12 6.74
C ARG A 104 -11.17 -11.36 7.51
N LEU A 105 -9.91 -11.66 7.23
CA LEU A 105 -8.77 -10.95 7.81
C LEU A 105 -8.75 -9.49 7.35
N ARG A 106 -8.91 -9.23 6.03
CA ARG A 106 -8.97 -7.87 5.51
C ARG A 106 -10.06 -7.05 6.23
N ALA A 107 -11.28 -7.55 6.28
CA ALA A 107 -12.41 -6.85 6.90
C ALA A 107 -12.23 -6.60 8.40
N ALA A 108 -11.44 -7.42 9.10
CA ALA A 108 -11.16 -7.21 10.52
C ALA A 108 -10.14 -6.09 10.80
N PHE A 109 -9.25 -5.80 9.84
CA PHE A 109 -8.13 -4.87 10.02
C PHE A 109 -8.17 -3.67 9.09
N GLU A 110 -8.83 -3.77 7.95
CA GLU A 110 -8.92 -2.72 6.93
C GLU A 110 -10.39 -2.54 6.52
N ASP A 111 -11.13 -1.78 7.31
CA ASP A 111 -12.48 -1.32 6.91
C ASP A 111 -12.38 -0.62 5.54
N ASP A 112 -13.38 -0.36 4.81
CA ASP A 112 -13.47 0.44 3.57
C ASP A 112 -12.34 0.30 2.50
N SER A 113 -11.38 -0.61 2.69
CA SER A 113 -10.34 -0.88 1.68
C SER A 113 -10.85 -1.83 0.60
N ALA A 114 -10.28 -1.76 -0.62
CA ALA A 114 -10.71 -2.62 -1.71
C ALA A 114 -10.54 -4.11 -1.38
N PRO A 115 -11.50 -4.97 -1.79
CA PRO A 115 -11.37 -6.41 -1.66
C PRO A 115 -10.05 -6.94 -2.24
N ILE A 116 -9.51 -8.01 -1.65
CA ILE A 116 -8.23 -8.61 -2.10
C ILE A 116 -8.31 -8.98 -3.58
N ARG A 117 -9.42 -9.58 -4.01
CA ARG A 117 -9.64 -9.93 -5.42
C ARG A 117 -9.51 -8.70 -6.34
N ALA A 118 -10.11 -7.57 -5.97
CA ALA A 118 -10.03 -6.35 -6.77
C ALA A 118 -8.59 -5.81 -6.88
N ARG A 119 -7.79 -5.92 -5.79
CA ARG A 119 -6.36 -5.55 -5.81
C ARG A 119 -5.55 -6.48 -6.74
N VAL A 120 -5.80 -7.79 -6.68
CA VAL A 120 -5.16 -8.79 -7.55
C VAL A 120 -5.52 -8.57 -9.01
N ASP A 121 -6.80 -8.32 -9.31
CA ASP A 121 -7.26 -8.07 -10.68
C ASP A 121 -6.67 -6.76 -11.24
N ALA A 122 -6.57 -5.72 -10.41
CA ALA A 122 -5.90 -4.47 -10.77
C ALA A 122 -4.39 -4.68 -11.08
N LEU A 123 -3.67 -5.43 -10.24
CA LEU A 123 -2.26 -5.77 -10.50
C LEU A 123 -2.08 -6.51 -11.84
N ARG A 124 -2.94 -7.50 -12.11
CA ARG A 124 -2.91 -8.23 -13.40
C ARG A 124 -3.14 -7.30 -14.57
N MET A 125 -4.13 -6.42 -14.47
CA MET A 125 -4.46 -5.45 -15.51
C MET A 125 -3.29 -4.50 -15.78
N PHE A 126 -2.68 -3.91 -14.75
CA PHE A 126 -1.51 -3.05 -14.91
C PHE A 126 -0.33 -3.79 -15.55
N LYS A 127 -0.06 -5.02 -15.11
CA LYS A 127 0.98 -5.86 -15.70
C LYS A 127 0.74 -6.13 -17.18
N GLN A 128 -0.50 -6.44 -17.58
CA GLN A 128 -0.89 -6.63 -18.99
C GLN A 128 -0.69 -5.37 -19.83
N LYS A 129 -0.72 -4.19 -19.19
CA LYS A 129 -0.43 -2.89 -19.82
C LYS A 129 1.06 -2.52 -19.82
N GLY A 130 1.95 -3.41 -19.38
CA GLY A 130 3.39 -3.16 -19.35
C GLY A 130 3.87 -2.34 -18.15
N VAL A 131 3.00 -2.05 -17.19
CA VAL A 131 3.36 -1.36 -15.95
C VAL A 131 4.01 -2.35 -14.98
N ALA A 132 5.13 -1.99 -14.39
CA ALA A 132 5.76 -2.79 -13.36
C ALA A 132 4.86 -2.82 -12.11
N THR A 133 4.60 -4.02 -11.59
CA THR A 133 3.67 -4.22 -10.48
C THR A 133 4.33 -4.92 -9.30
N TRP A 134 3.86 -4.60 -8.10
CA TRP A 134 4.37 -5.20 -6.88
C TRP A 134 3.33 -5.21 -5.76
N ILE A 135 3.52 -6.12 -4.81
CA ILE A 135 2.75 -6.18 -3.56
C ILE A 135 3.63 -5.63 -2.43
N PHE A 136 3.08 -4.73 -1.63
CA PHE A 136 3.68 -4.32 -0.37
C PHE A 136 2.99 -5.05 0.78
N MET A 137 3.63 -6.11 1.27
CA MET A 137 3.16 -6.88 2.42
C MET A 137 3.55 -6.16 3.71
N SER A 138 2.81 -5.10 4.03
CA SER A 138 3.04 -4.25 5.21
C SER A 138 1.71 -3.69 5.73
N PRO A 139 1.51 -3.72 7.06
CA PRO A 139 2.39 -4.33 8.05
C PRO A 139 2.26 -5.86 8.10
N ILE A 140 3.37 -6.56 8.37
CA ILE A 140 3.29 -7.95 8.79
C ILE A 140 2.83 -8.00 10.24
N LEU A 141 1.74 -8.70 10.47
CA LEU A 141 1.12 -8.89 11.78
C LEU A 141 1.28 -10.34 12.21
N PRO A 142 2.02 -10.63 13.29
CA PRO A 142 2.13 -12.00 13.81
C PRO A 142 0.75 -12.61 14.10
N LEU A 143 0.59 -13.90 13.90
CA LEU A 143 -0.65 -14.68 14.02
C LEU A 143 -1.74 -14.35 12.97
N VAL A 144 -1.55 -13.34 12.14
CA VAL A 144 -2.54 -12.87 11.15
C VAL A 144 -2.00 -12.95 9.72
N THR A 145 -0.83 -12.36 9.46
CA THR A 145 -0.27 -12.35 8.11
C THR A 145 0.30 -13.71 7.73
N ASN A 146 -0.28 -14.34 6.73
CA ASN A 146 0.28 -15.55 6.13
C ASN A 146 1.22 -15.18 4.98
N ILE A 147 2.50 -15.03 5.32
CA ILE A 147 3.56 -14.63 4.40
C ILE A 147 3.60 -15.56 3.17
N ASP A 148 3.51 -16.88 3.40
CA ASP A 148 3.59 -17.87 2.33
C ASP A 148 2.49 -17.73 1.29
N ARG A 149 1.26 -17.44 1.74
CA ARG A 149 0.11 -17.25 0.85
C ARG A 149 0.24 -15.96 0.03
N ILE A 150 0.77 -14.89 0.61
CA ILE A 150 0.98 -13.65 -0.13
C ILE A 150 2.09 -13.80 -1.18
N ILE A 151 3.16 -14.54 -0.87
CA ILE A 151 4.21 -14.89 -1.83
C ILE A 151 3.62 -15.72 -2.99
N GLU A 152 2.73 -16.68 -2.71
CA GLU A 152 2.04 -17.46 -3.75
C GLU A 152 1.14 -16.58 -4.63
N ILE A 153 0.43 -15.62 -4.05
CA ILE A 153 -0.37 -14.64 -4.80
C ILE A 153 0.54 -13.83 -5.73
N ALA A 154 1.67 -13.30 -5.23
CA ALA A 154 2.64 -12.56 -6.04
C ALA A 154 3.16 -13.41 -7.21
N ALA A 155 3.47 -14.69 -6.97
CA ALA A 155 3.89 -15.63 -8.01
C ALA A 155 2.82 -15.82 -9.09
N THR A 156 1.54 -16.00 -8.72
CA THR A 156 0.45 -16.19 -9.68
C THR A 156 0.19 -14.96 -10.56
N ILE A 157 0.51 -13.79 -10.06
CA ILE A 157 0.45 -12.52 -10.81
C ILE A 157 1.75 -12.34 -11.61
N GLY A 158 2.87 -12.88 -11.13
CA GLY A 158 4.22 -12.63 -11.61
C GLY A 158 4.68 -11.20 -11.32
N CYS A 159 4.36 -10.67 -10.15
CA CYS A 159 4.75 -9.33 -9.69
C CYS A 159 5.83 -9.41 -8.60
N GLY A 160 6.52 -8.28 -8.35
CA GLY A 160 7.45 -8.16 -7.24
C GLY A 160 6.74 -8.16 -5.89
N LEU A 161 7.50 -8.34 -4.83
CA LEU A 161 7.02 -8.31 -3.46
C LEU A 161 8.00 -7.53 -2.57
N SER A 162 7.47 -6.69 -1.70
CA SER A 162 8.23 -6.09 -0.61
C SER A 162 7.55 -6.40 0.71
N MET A 163 8.32 -6.54 1.78
CA MET A 163 7.76 -6.87 3.10
C MET A 163 8.36 -6.01 4.21
N ASP A 164 7.48 -5.62 5.15
CA ASP A 164 7.91 -4.90 6.36
C ASP A 164 7.02 -5.27 7.55
N PHE A 165 7.63 -5.31 8.74
CA PHE A 165 6.91 -5.58 9.98
C PHE A 165 6.21 -4.32 10.50
N LEU A 166 5.17 -4.53 11.31
CA LEU A 166 4.48 -3.43 11.99
C LEU A 166 5.48 -2.60 12.82
N ASN A 167 5.43 -1.29 12.63
CA ASN A 167 6.02 -0.35 13.58
C ASN A 167 4.96 -0.01 14.65
N PRO A 168 5.18 -0.39 15.92
CA PRO A 168 4.14 -0.37 16.95
C PRO A 168 3.95 1.03 17.57
N TYR A 169 3.36 1.97 16.83
CA TYR A 169 2.98 3.26 17.40
C TYR A 169 1.78 3.13 18.35
N PRO A 170 1.76 3.82 19.51
CA PRO A 170 0.70 3.70 20.50
C PRO A 170 -0.73 3.88 19.96
N ARG A 171 -0.92 4.80 19.00
CA ARG A 171 -2.23 5.04 18.37
C ARG A 171 -2.74 3.86 17.57
N VAL A 172 -1.85 3.12 16.90
CA VAL A 172 -2.19 1.94 16.07
C VAL A 172 -2.50 0.74 16.95
N LEU A 173 -1.80 0.58 18.07
CA LEU A 173 -1.95 -0.58 18.94
C LEU A 173 -3.36 -0.75 19.51
N LYS A 174 -4.06 0.36 19.84
CA LYS A 174 -5.43 0.30 20.36
C LYS A 174 -6.42 -0.27 19.34
N SER A 175 -6.35 0.16 18.09
CA SER A 175 -7.23 -0.37 17.03
C SER A 175 -6.87 -1.80 16.67
N LEU A 176 -5.59 -2.13 16.62
CA LEU A 176 -5.13 -3.51 16.37
C LEU A 176 -5.63 -4.48 17.45
N ALA A 177 -5.53 -4.12 18.73
CA ALA A 177 -6.02 -4.97 19.82
C ALA A 177 -7.51 -5.31 19.67
N ILE A 178 -8.34 -4.37 19.17
CA ILE A 178 -9.75 -4.61 18.88
C ILE A 178 -9.89 -5.63 17.74
N SER A 179 -9.12 -5.47 16.65
CA SER A 179 -9.17 -6.37 15.49
C SER A 179 -8.71 -7.79 15.83
N TYR A 180 -7.63 -7.93 16.60
CA TYR A 180 -7.19 -9.24 17.12
C TYR A 180 -8.27 -9.93 17.95
N ARG A 181 -8.91 -9.19 18.86
CA ARG A 181 -10.00 -9.69 19.70
C ARG A 181 -11.21 -10.15 18.87
N LYS A 182 -11.59 -9.40 17.84
CA LYS A 182 -12.67 -9.79 16.90
C LYS A 182 -12.41 -11.14 16.23
N LEU A 183 -11.14 -11.50 16.04
CA LEU A 183 -10.74 -12.78 15.46
C LEU A 183 -10.50 -13.88 16.49
N GLY A 184 -10.64 -13.60 17.79
CA GLY A 184 -10.33 -14.55 18.86
C GLY A 184 -8.81 -14.78 19.04
N LEU A 185 -7.97 -13.86 18.58
CA LEU A 185 -6.51 -13.95 18.65
C LEU A 185 -5.98 -13.17 19.85
N ASN A 186 -4.90 -13.68 20.46
CA ASN A 186 -4.23 -13.02 21.57
C ASN A 186 -3.31 -11.91 21.05
N PHE A 187 -3.66 -10.65 21.37
CA PHE A 187 -2.90 -9.48 20.95
C PHE A 187 -1.52 -9.39 21.65
N ASP A 188 -1.43 -9.76 22.94
CA ASP A 188 -0.18 -9.66 23.70
C ASP A 188 0.84 -10.67 23.19
N ASP A 189 0.38 -11.87 22.82
CA ASP A 189 1.24 -12.87 22.15
C ASP A 189 1.77 -12.36 20.81
N ALA A 190 0.93 -11.73 20.02
CA ALA A 190 1.35 -11.15 18.75
C ALA A 190 2.39 -10.04 18.97
N MET A 191 2.22 -9.18 19.98
CA MET A 191 3.18 -8.11 20.27
C MET A 191 4.49 -8.65 20.85
N ARG A 192 4.45 -9.71 21.64
CA ARG A 192 5.68 -10.42 22.07
C ARG A 192 6.46 -10.98 20.89
N LEU A 193 5.78 -11.65 19.95
CA LEU A 193 6.41 -12.14 18.72
C LEU A 193 6.98 -10.99 17.88
N LEU A 194 6.23 -9.90 17.73
CA LEU A 194 6.68 -8.73 16.97
C LEU A 194 7.94 -8.12 17.57
N SER A 195 8.04 -8.05 18.90
CA SER A 195 9.20 -7.51 19.62
C SER A 195 10.42 -8.42 19.57
N ASN A 196 10.23 -9.71 19.28
CA ASN A 196 11.32 -10.68 19.21
C ASN A 196 12.08 -10.57 17.88
N ALA A 197 13.35 -10.14 17.96
CA ALA A 197 14.21 -9.94 16.79
C ALA A 197 14.50 -11.24 16.04
N ASP A 198 14.70 -12.35 16.77
CA ASP A 198 14.98 -13.65 16.16
C ASP A 198 13.76 -14.18 15.41
N PHE A 199 12.55 -13.99 15.95
CA PHE A 199 11.31 -14.31 15.24
C PHE A 199 11.22 -13.53 13.92
N ARG A 200 11.42 -12.20 13.94
CA ARG A 200 11.36 -11.41 12.71
C ARG A 200 12.42 -11.84 11.70
N LYS A 201 13.65 -12.10 12.16
CA LYS A 201 14.73 -12.60 11.32
C LYS A 201 14.38 -13.96 10.69
N ALA A 202 13.87 -14.89 11.48
CA ALA A 202 13.45 -16.21 10.99
C ALA A 202 12.34 -16.09 9.93
N GLN A 203 11.34 -15.22 10.16
CA GLN A 203 10.27 -14.98 9.17
C GLN A 203 10.82 -14.37 7.86
N LYS A 204 11.77 -13.40 7.94
CA LYS A 204 12.42 -12.84 6.75
C LYS A 204 13.18 -13.90 5.97
N LEU A 205 13.99 -14.72 6.64
CA LEU A 205 14.77 -15.79 5.98
C LEU A 205 13.85 -16.79 5.29
N ARG A 206 12.80 -17.27 5.99
CA ARG A 206 11.81 -18.18 5.41
C ARG A 206 11.11 -17.58 4.18
N ALA A 207 10.76 -16.30 4.26
CA ALA A 207 10.14 -15.60 3.14
C ALA A 207 11.07 -15.52 1.92
N ILE A 208 12.35 -15.21 2.13
CA ILE A 208 13.38 -15.15 1.09
C ILE A 208 13.57 -16.54 0.45
N GLU A 209 13.71 -17.58 1.24
CA GLU A 209 13.86 -18.96 0.74
C GLU A 209 12.67 -19.37 -0.12
N LYS A 210 11.44 -19.12 0.36
CA LYS A 210 10.24 -19.44 -0.40
C LYS A 210 10.14 -18.63 -1.69
N ALA A 211 10.36 -17.31 -1.63
CA ALA A 211 10.31 -16.42 -2.78
C ALA A 211 11.31 -16.86 -3.87
N ASN A 212 12.55 -17.15 -3.49
CA ASN A 212 13.59 -17.64 -4.40
C ASN A 212 13.18 -18.97 -5.06
N ARG A 213 12.63 -19.92 -4.27
CA ARG A 213 12.21 -21.23 -4.78
C ARG A 213 11.14 -21.14 -5.85
N ILE A 214 10.24 -20.15 -5.78
CA ILE A 214 9.14 -19.98 -6.75
C ILE A 214 9.30 -18.78 -7.69
N GLY A 215 10.50 -18.17 -7.73
CA GLY A 215 10.85 -17.13 -8.68
C GLY A 215 10.19 -15.75 -8.44
N VAL A 216 9.89 -15.41 -7.18
CA VAL A 216 9.36 -14.08 -6.80
C VAL A 216 10.51 -13.19 -6.33
N GLN A 217 10.65 -12.01 -6.92
CA GLN A 217 11.59 -11.00 -6.43
C GLN A 217 11.05 -10.41 -5.12
N LEU A 218 11.78 -10.60 -4.03
CA LEU A 218 11.40 -10.13 -2.69
C LEU A 218 12.41 -9.13 -2.14
N THR A 219 11.92 -7.99 -1.64
CA THR A 219 12.68 -6.99 -0.87
C THR A 219 12.17 -6.98 0.58
N CYS A 220 13.09 -7.04 1.56
CA CYS A 220 12.78 -6.97 2.99
C CYS A 220 13.33 -5.67 3.60
N TYR A 221 12.47 -4.93 4.30
CA TYR A 221 12.84 -3.74 5.08
C TYR A 221 13.04 -4.05 6.56
#